data_34db462bd698806a3baab9b8700e7ca4
#
_entry.id   34db462bd698806a3baab9b8700e7ca4
#
_cell.length_a   1.000
_cell.length_b   1.000
_cell.length_c   1.000
_cell.angle_alpha   90.00
_cell.angle_beta   90.00
_cell.angle_gamma   90.00
#
_symmetry.space_group_name_H-M   'P 1'
#
loop_
_entity.id
_entity.type
_entity.pdbx_description
1 polymer ?
#
loop_
_entity_poly.entity_id
_entity_poly.type
_entity_poly.pdbx_seq_one_letter_code
_entity_poly.pdbx_strand_id
1 'polypeptide(L)'
;MKKIGITGAIGAGKSFAAALLRERGFEVLDADAAVHGLYRDCTALRAEMTASFGPECLVEGGVNRKFFVERVFADKAAREKLEAVVYPHLTEAVRAFFEGDFERPRFLEAALLSRAPGIIALLDEVWIVDAPEELRLRRLVDRGLDEGDARRRIQDQRGACDESLFAGKTVRKLLNTGDAASLLRQLEEIL
;
A
#
# COMPACT_ATOMS: atom_id res chain seq x y z
N MET A 1 -17.81 -8.34 10.46
CA MET A 1 -16.69 -9.08 9.84
C MET A 1 -15.42 -8.24 9.89
N LYS A 2 -14.23 -8.85 9.73
CA LYS A 2 -12.94 -8.18 9.91
C LYS A 2 -12.53 -7.33 8.71
N LYS A 3 -11.96 -6.16 8.99
CA LYS A 3 -11.31 -5.24 8.06
C LYS A 3 -9.80 -5.38 8.23
N ILE A 4 -9.11 -5.94 7.24
CA ILE A 4 -7.72 -6.38 7.39
C ILE A 4 -6.83 -5.60 6.42
N GLY A 5 -5.77 -4.97 6.95
CA GLY A 5 -4.74 -4.32 6.14
C GLY A 5 -3.60 -5.29 5.84
N ILE A 6 -3.20 -5.41 4.58
CA ILE A 6 -2.03 -6.17 4.16
C ILE A 6 -0.93 -5.18 3.78
N THR A 7 0.18 -5.25 4.47
CA THR A 7 1.36 -4.42 4.19
C THR A 7 2.63 -5.28 4.15
N GLY A 8 3.73 -4.68 3.77
CA GLY A 8 5.02 -5.38 3.71
C GLY A 8 6.05 -4.55 2.95
N ALA A 9 7.30 -4.71 3.31
CA ALA A 9 8.39 -4.02 2.68
C ALA A 9 8.50 -4.36 1.18
N ILE A 10 9.17 -3.49 0.43
CA ILE A 10 9.39 -3.70 -1.01
C ILE A 10 10.02 -5.07 -1.27
N GLY A 11 9.50 -5.82 -2.24
CA GLY A 11 9.96 -7.18 -2.57
C GLY A 11 9.47 -8.29 -1.64
N ALA A 12 8.76 -7.99 -0.55
CA ALA A 12 8.26 -9.01 0.40
C ALA A 12 7.17 -9.91 -0.19
N GLY A 13 6.39 -9.42 -1.17
CA GLY A 13 5.37 -10.21 -1.85
C GLY A 13 3.94 -10.00 -1.33
N LYS A 14 3.63 -8.82 -0.77
CA LYS A 14 2.27 -8.47 -0.35
C LYS A 14 1.24 -8.62 -1.48
N SER A 15 1.57 -8.19 -2.71
CA SER A 15 0.65 -8.31 -3.86
C SER A 15 0.43 -9.77 -4.27
N PHE A 16 1.40 -10.64 -4.00
CA PHE A 16 1.23 -12.08 -4.18
C PHE A 16 0.27 -12.66 -3.13
N ALA A 17 0.40 -12.28 -1.86
CA ALA A 17 -0.56 -12.65 -0.82
C ALA A 17 -1.99 -12.15 -1.15
N ALA A 18 -2.10 -10.89 -1.62
CA ALA A 18 -3.36 -10.32 -2.07
C ALA A 18 -3.98 -11.10 -3.26
N ALA A 19 -3.16 -11.55 -4.22
CA ALA A 19 -3.61 -12.38 -5.34
C ALA A 19 -4.16 -13.72 -4.87
N LEU A 20 -3.46 -14.41 -3.96
CA LEU A 20 -3.93 -15.67 -3.37
C LEU A 20 -5.28 -15.52 -2.65
N LEU A 21 -5.51 -14.40 -1.98
CA LEU A 21 -6.80 -14.10 -1.34
C LEU A 21 -7.90 -13.86 -2.38
N ARG A 22 -7.62 -13.11 -3.46
CA ARG A 22 -8.58 -12.89 -4.57
C ARG A 22 -8.97 -14.22 -5.25
N GLU A 23 -8.00 -15.11 -5.48
CA GLU A 23 -8.26 -16.46 -6.03
C GLU A 23 -9.19 -17.30 -5.15
N ARG A 24 -9.24 -17.00 -3.84
CA ARG A 24 -10.16 -17.61 -2.88
C ARG A 24 -11.49 -16.86 -2.71
N GLY A 25 -11.72 -15.88 -3.56
CA GLY A 25 -12.96 -15.11 -3.59
C GLY A 25 -13.08 -14.07 -2.47
N PHE A 26 -11.96 -13.62 -1.86
CA PHE A 26 -11.97 -12.48 -0.96
C PHE A 26 -11.89 -11.16 -1.73
N GLU A 27 -12.57 -10.15 -1.22
CA GLU A 27 -12.47 -8.80 -1.74
C GLU A 27 -11.19 -8.14 -1.21
N VAL A 28 -10.34 -7.68 -2.12
CA VAL A 28 -9.07 -7.01 -1.79
C VAL A 28 -8.98 -5.70 -2.56
N LEU A 29 -9.07 -4.58 -1.87
CA LEU A 29 -8.81 -3.26 -2.41
C LEU A 29 -7.30 -3.03 -2.50
N ASP A 30 -6.82 -2.62 -3.66
CA ASP A 30 -5.45 -2.16 -3.86
C ASP A 30 -5.40 -0.65 -3.67
N ALA A 31 -4.66 -0.17 -2.64
CA ALA A 31 -4.56 1.25 -2.34
C ALA A 31 -3.89 2.05 -3.46
N ASP A 32 -2.88 1.49 -4.12
CA ASP A 32 -2.19 2.16 -5.22
C ASP A 32 -3.13 2.30 -6.43
N ALA A 33 -3.89 1.27 -6.75
CA ALA A 33 -4.91 1.32 -7.79
C ALA A 33 -6.05 2.30 -7.43
N ALA A 34 -6.47 2.35 -6.16
CA ALA A 34 -7.48 3.30 -5.68
C ALA A 34 -7.00 4.75 -5.83
N VAL A 35 -5.75 5.07 -5.46
CA VAL A 35 -5.14 6.39 -5.68
C VAL A 35 -5.13 6.75 -7.17
N HIS A 36 -4.81 5.81 -8.06
CA HIS A 36 -4.85 6.05 -9.51
C HIS A 36 -6.27 6.34 -10.01
N GLY A 37 -7.28 5.66 -9.47
CA GLY A 37 -8.69 5.95 -9.74
C GLY A 37 -9.07 7.35 -9.27
N LEU A 38 -8.68 7.73 -8.06
CA LEU A 38 -8.93 9.05 -7.49
C LEU A 38 -8.31 10.17 -8.34
N TYR A 39 -7.07 10.00 -8.81
CA TYR A 39 -6.41 10.98 -9.69
C TYR A 39 -7.16 11.19 -11.01
N ARG A 40 -7.80 10.16 -11.54
CA ARG A 40 -8.56 10.23 -12.77
C ARG A 40 -9.96 10.80 -12.57
N ASP A 41 -10.67 10.32 -11.54
CA ASP A 41 -12.12 10.45 -11.44
C ASP A 41 -12.57 11.42 -10.33
N CYS A 42 -11.73 11.73 -9.32
CA CYS A 42 -12.10 12.60 -8.20
C CYS A 42 -11.81 14.07 -8.50
N THR A 43 -12.86 14.82 -8.86
CA THR A 43 -12.76 16.26 -9.18
C THR A 43 -12.27 17.07 -7.97
N ALA A 44 -12.72 16.73 -6.74
CA ALA A 44 -12.31 17.43 -5.53
C ALA A 44 -10.80 17.27 -5.28
N LEU A 45 -10.27 16.05 -5.36
CA LEU A 45 -8.83 15.80 -5.22
C LEU A 45 -8.02 16.57 -6.27
N ARG A 46 -8.46 16.58 -7.52
CA ARG A 46 -7.78 17.33 -8.60
C ARG A 46 -7.75 18.83 -8.34
N ALA A 47 -8.84 19.41 -7.83
CA ALA A 47 -8.91 20.81 -7.44
C ALA A 47 -7.93 21.13 -6.29
N GLU A 48 -7.91 20.32 -5.24
CA GLU A 48 -7.00 20.47 -4.11
C GLU A 48 -5.52 20.30 -4.53
N MET A 49 -5.22 19.38 -5.43
CA MET A 49 -3.88 19.21 -5.99
C MET A 49 -3.46 20.47 -6.78
N THR A 50 -4.33 21.00 -7.63
CA THR A 50 -4.05 22.24 -8.38
C THR A 50 -3.82 23.41 -7.44
N ALA A 51 -4.63 23.57 -6.39
CA ALA A 51 -4.46 24.62 -5.38
C ALA A 51 -3.13 24.47 -4.61
N SER A 52 -2.70 23.24 -4.36
CA SER A 52 -1.50 22.94 -3.56
C SER A 52 -0.20 22.99 -4.37
N PHE A 53 -0.22 22.56 -5.63
CA PHE A 53 0.98 22.32 -6.44
C PHE A 53 1.03 23.11 -7.75
N GLY A 54 -0.01 23.85 -8.08
CA GLY A 54 -0.15 24.56 -9.36
C GLY A 54 -0.75 23.69 -10.47
N PRO A 55 -1.18 24.30 -11.58
CA PRO A 55 -1.87 23.60 -12.66
C PRO A 55 -1.00 22.55 -13.39
N GLU A 56 0.31 22.70 -13.37
CA GLU A 56 1.25 21.76 -13.99
C GLU A 56 1.26 20.36 -13.36
N CYS A 57 0.70 20.23 -12.15
CA CYS A 57 0.54 18.94 -11.47
C CYS A 57 -0.49 18.03 -12.16
N LEU A 58 -1.31 18.56 -13.06
CA LEU A 58 -2.32 17.83 -13.84
C LEU A 58 -1.94 17.78 -15.31
N VAL A 59 -2.42 16.72 -15.97
CA VAL A 59 -2.42 16.54 -17.43
C VAL A 59 -3.79 16.08 -17.87
N GLU A 60 -4.04 16.05 -19.19
CA GLU A 60 -5.25 15.45 -19.71
C GLU A 60 -5.40 13.99 -19.22
N GLY A 61 -6.53 13.70 -18.59
CA GLY A 61 -6.82 12.36 -18.04
C GLY A 61 -6.26 12.07 -16.66
N GLY A 62 -5.59 13.02 -15.96
CA GLY A 62 -5.15 12.73 -14.60
C GLY A 62 -4.01 13.57 -14.05
N VAL A 63 -3.15 12.95 -13.27
CA VAL A 63 -2.04 13.58 -12.57
C VAL A 63 -0.74 13.44 -13.37
N ASN A 64 0.01 14.52 -13.44
CA ASN A 64 1.34 14.55 -14.05
C ASN A 64 2.37 13.81 -13.17
N ARG A 65 2.53 12.52 -13.41
CA ARG A 65 3.47 11.68 -12.63
C ARG A 65 4.91 12.19 -12.68
N LYS A 66 5.36 12.68 -13.84
CA LYS A 66 6.72 13.19 -14.01
C LYS A 66 6.97 14.39 -13.08
N PHE A 67 6.01 15.32 -13.01
CA PHE A 67 6.05 16.46 -12.11
C PHE A 67 6.27 16.04 -10.64
N PHE A 68 5.57 14.98 -10.19
CA PHE A 68 5.70 14.50 -8.82
C PHE A 68 6.94 13.66 -8.59
N VAL A 69 7.35 12.81 -9.54
CA VAL A 69 8.58 12.02 -9.42
C VAL A 69 9.78 12.93 -9.17
N GLU A 70 9.92 13.99 -9.95
CA GLU A 70 11.05 14.93 -9.84
C GLU A 70 11.05 15.71 -8.52
N ARG A 71 9.88 15.98 -7.91
CA ARG A 71 9.76 16.78 -6.69
C ARG A 71 9.64 15.95 -5.41
N VAL A 72 8.87 14.87 -5.44
CA VAL A 72 8.53 14.08 -4.26
C VAL A 72 9.64 13.10 -3.86
N PHE A 73 10.42 12.58 -4.82
CA PHE A 73 11.54 11.70 -4.47
C PHE A 73 12.72 12.45 -3.87
N ALA A 74 12.91 13.72 -4.23
CA ALA A 74 14.03 14.53 -3.77
C ALA A 74 13.74 15.30 -2.48
N ASP A 75 12.46 15.53 -2.13
CA ASP A 75 12.06 16.40 -1.02
C ASP A 75 11.01 15.73 -0.13
N LYS A 76 11.37 15.53 1.15
CA LYS A 76 10.49 14.98 2.18
C LYS A 76 9.26 15.86 2.41
N ALA A 77 9.42 17.20 2.42
CA ALA A 77 8.32 18.12 2.67
C ALA A 77 7.31 18.10 1.50
N ALA A 78 7.79 18.00 0.25
CA ALA A 78 6.92 17.85 -0.92
C ALA A 78 6.13 16.54 -0.87
N ARG A 79 6.74 15.46 -0.40
CA ARG A 79 6.06 14.17 -0.20
C ARG A 79 4.99 14.27 0.87
N GLU A 80 5.32 14.83 2.04
CA GLU A 80 4.35 15.00 3.13
C GLU A 80 3.17 15.89 2.71
N LYS A 81 3.44 16.93 1.92
CA LYS A 81 2.39 17.77 1.35
C LYS A 81 1.48 17.00 0.39
N LEU A 82 2.04 16.14 -0.47
CA LEU A 82 1.25 15.28 -1.37
C LEU A 82 0.41 14.27 -0.58
N GLU A 83 1.00 13.62 0.40
CA GLU A 83 0.32 12.67 1.29
C GLU A 83 -0.84 13.36 2.04
N ALA A 84 -0.63 14.60 2.53
CA ALA A 84 -1.67 15.36 3.22
C ALA A 84 -2.89 15.70 2.32
N VAL A 85 -2.68 15.87 1.02
CA VAL A 85 -3.77 16.10 0.06
C VAL A 85 -4.44 14.79 -0.35
N VAL A 86 -3.68 13.73 -0.58
CA VAL A 86 -4.20 12.47 -1.15
C VAL A 86 -4.83 11.56 -0.10
N TYR A 87 -4.24 11.45 1.09
CA TYR A 87 -4.69 10.48 2.09
C TYR A 87 -6.11 10.68 2.63
N PRO A 88 -6.64 11.91 2.79
CA PRO A 88 -8.04 12.08 3.16
C PRO A 88 -8.99 11.43 2.13
N HIS A 89 -8.78 11.65 0.85
CA HIS A 89 -9.59 11.06 -0.22
C HIS A 89 -9.43 9.53 -0.30
N LEU A 90 -8.20 9.03 -0.12
CA LEU A 90 -7.96 7.59 -0.05
C LEU A 90 -8.64 6.96 1.17
N THR A 91 -8.62 7.64 2.33
CA THR A 91 -9.28 7.17 3.55
C THR A 91 -10.79 7.04 3.34
N GLU A 92 -11.42 8.00 2.67
CA GLU A 92 -12.85 7.92 2.34
C GLU A 92 -13.15 6.78 1.35
N ALA A 93 -12.31 6.59 0.34
CA ALA A 93 -12.46 5.45 -0.58
C ALA A 93 -12.33 4.09 0.13
N VAL A 94 -11.38 3.97 1.06
CA VAL A 94 -11.19 2.79 1.90
C VAL A 94 -12.37 2.61 2.86
N ARG A 95 -12.88 3.68 3.44
CA ARG A 95 -14.08 3.66 4.30
C ARG A 95 -15.28 3.11 3.53
N ALA A 96 -15.55 3.67 2.36
CA ALA A 96 -16.65 3.23 1.48
C ALA A 96 -16.50 1.75 1.09
N PHE A 97 -15.27 1.27 0.81
CA PHE A 97 -15.01 -0.14 0.55
C PHE A 97 -15.35 -1.03 1.74
N PHE A 98 -15.14 -0.55 2.96
CA PHE A 98 -15.43 -1.28 4.20
C PHE A 98 -16.84 -1.03 4.76
N GLU A 99 -17.68 -0.25 4.10
CA GLU A 99 -19.08 -0.03 4.48
C GLU A 99 -19.97 -1.21 4.07
N GLY A 100 -21.12 -1.31 4.75
CA GLY A 100 -22.11 -2.36 4.54
C GLY A 100 -21.82 -3.66 5.28
N ASP A 101 -22.76 -4.57 5.18
CA ASP A 101 -22.64 -5.92 5.73
C ASP A 101 -21.95 -6.84 4.73
N PHE A 102 -20.91 -7.50 5.18
CA PHE A 102 -20.20 -8.51 4.41
C PHE A 102 -19.96 -9.78 5.23
N GLU A 103 -20.15 -10.93 4.61
CA GLU A 103 -20.09 -12.23 5.29
C GLU A 103 -18.66 -12.74 5.51
N ARG A 104 -17.70 -12.22 4.74
CA ARG A 104 -16.29 -12.63 4.76
C ARG A 104 -15.40 -11.42 5.03
N PRO A 105 -14.19 -11.60 5.59
CA PRO A 105 -13.22 -10.51 5.75
C PRO A 105 -12.95 -9.78 4.43
N ARG A 106 -12.82 -8.45 4.50
CA ARG A 106 -12.34 -7.61 3.40
C ARG A 106 -10.92 -7.16 3.68
N PHE A 107 -10.14 -7.02 2.62
CA PHE A 107 -8.73 -6.72 2.71
C PHE A 107 -8.38 -5.42 2.00
N LEU A 108 -7.43 -4.68 2.55
CA LEU A 108 -6.77 -3.55 1.92
C LEU A 108 -5.29 -3.89 1.73
N GLU A 109 -4.80 -3.89 0.49
CA GLU A 109 -3.37 -3.96 0.21
C GLU A 109 -2.79 -2.55 0.13
N ALA A 110 -1.75 -2.26 0.93
CA ALA A 110 -1.05 -0.96 0.91
C ALA A 110 0.45 -1.12 1.20
N ALA A 111 1.29 -0.48 0.40
CA ALA A 111 2.74 -0.61 0.52
C ALA A 111 3.30 0.05 1.79
N LEU A 112 2.85 1.24 2.13
CA LEU A 112 3.33 2.05 3.25
C LEU A 112 2.17 2.39 4.20
N LEU A 113 1.45 1.37 4.64
CA LEU A 113 0.25 1.51 5.48
C LEU A 113 0.54 2.32 6.76
N SER A 114 1.74 2.21 7.32
CA SER A 114 2.18 2.97 8.51
C SER A 114 2.14 4.49 8.35
N ARG A 115 2.12 5.01 7.11
CA ARG A 115 2.01 6.44 6.82
C ARG A 115 0.57 6.96 6.76
N ALA A 116 -0.41 6.08 6.85
CA ALA A 116 -1.82 6.41 6.71
C ALA A 116 -2.61 6.12 8.01
N PRO A 117 -2.41 6.91 9.08
CA PRO A 117 -3.05 6.65 10.37
C PRO A 117 -4.58 6.66 10.29
N GLY A 118 -5.17 7.49 9.42
CA GLY A 118 -6.62 7.49 9.17
C GLY A 118 -7.12 6.16 8.61
N ILE A 119 -6.34 5.50 7.75
CA ILE A 119 -6.67 4.17 7.22
C ILE A 119 -6.46 3.11 8.31
N ILE A 120 -5.34 3.17 9.05
CA ILE A 120 -5.08 2.23 10.15
C ILE A 120 -6.24 2.24 11.16
N ALA A 121 -6.81 3.42 11.45
CA ALA A 121 -7.94 3.55 12.37
C ALA A 121 -9.17 2.74 11.92
N LEU A 122 -9.38 2.54 10.62
CA LEU A 122 -10.49 1.78 10.05
C LEU A 122 -10.31 0.26 10.15
N LEU A 123 -9.09 -0.22 10.36
CA LEU A 123 -8.76 -1.65 10.33
C LEU A 123 -8.96 -2.31 11.70
N ASP A 124 -9.27 -3.60 11.70
CA ASP A 124 -9.29 -4.45 12.90
C ASP A 124 -7.94 -5.16 13.09
N GLU A 125 -7.35 -5.62 11.99
CA GLU A 125 -6.08 -6.35 11.97
C GLU A 125 -5.13 -5.81 10.89
N VAL A 126 -3.84 -6.01 11.11
CA VAL A 126 -2.79 -5.73 10.10
C VAL A 126 -1.95 -6.99 9.87
N TRP A 127 -1.86 -7.42 8.63
CA TRP A 127 -1.03 -8.54 8.20
C TRP A 127 0.23 -8.03 7.51
N ILE A 128 1.38 -8.32 8.09
CA ILE A 128 2.68 -7.91 7.57
C ILE A 128 3.28 -9.08 6.80
N VAL A 129 3.36 -8.94 5.49
CA VAL A 129 4.09 -9.89 4.64
C VAL A 129 5.56 -9.53 4.68
N ASP A 130 6.39 -10.46 5.12
CA ASP A 130 7.84 -10.31 5.22
C ASP A 130 8.57 -11.38 4.40
N ALA A 131 9.81 -11.08 4.02
CA ALA A 131 10.70 -12.01 3.34
C ALA A 131 12.16 -11.65 3.65
N PRO A 132 13.08 -12.63 3.63
CA PRO A 132 14.51 -12.38 3.79
C PRO A 132 15.02 -11.32 2.82
N GLU A 133 15.91 -10.44 3.29
CA GLU A 133 16.41 -9.29 2.50
C GLU A 133 17.01 -9.73 1.16
N GLU A 134 17.79 -10.81 1.16
CA GLU A 134 18.38 -11.39 -0.07
C GLU A 134 17.33 -11.82 -1.10
N LEU A 135 16.22 -12.39 -0.62
CA LEU A 135 15.13 -12.79 -1.50
C LEU A 135 14.38 -11.58 -2.05
N ARG A 136 14.19 -10.56 -1.23
CA ARG A 136 13.59 -9.28 -1.65
C ARG A 136 14.44 -8.60 -2.71
N LEU A 137 15.77 -8.54 -2.50
CA LEU A 137 16.72 -7.99 -3.45
C LEU A 137 16.64 -8.71 -4.79
N ARG A 138 16.73 -10.06 -4.77
CA ARG A 138 16.62 -10.87 -5.99
C ARG A 138 15.33 -10.57 -6.76
N ARG A 139 14.19 -10.57 -6.07
CA ARG A 139 12.89 -10.27 -6.69
C ARG A 139 12.81 -8.89 -7.33
N LEU A 140 13.51 -7.88 -6.78
CA LEU A 140 13.56 -6.55 -7.35
C LEU A 140 14.44 -6.49 -8.60
N VAL A 141 15.59 -7.15 -8.58
CA VAL A 141 16.47 -7.27 -9.74
C VAL A 141 15.79 -8.06 -10.86
N ASP A 142 15.12 -9.17 -10.57
CA ASP A 142 14.35 -9.97 -11.53
C ASP A 142 13.21 -9.17 -12.21
N ARG A 143 12.71 -8.12 -11.53
CA ARG A 143 11.74 -7.15 -12.07
C ARG A 143 12.36 -6.02 -12.86
N GLY A 144 13.68 -6.04 -13.06
CA GLY A 144 14.41 -5.07 -13.88
C GLY A 144 14.93 -3.84 -13.13
N LEU A 145 14.94 -3.83 -11.78
CA LEU A 145 15.63 -2.77 -11.05
C LEU A 145 17.15 -3.02 -11.08
N ASP A 146 17.90 -1.92 -11.21
CA ASP A 146 19.33 -1.96 -10.91
C ASP A 146 19.57 -2.39 -9.46
N GLU A 147 20.60 -3.19 -9.20
CA GLU A 147 20.87 -3.75 -7.88
C GLU A 147 21.14 -2.66 -6.83
N GLY A 148 21.87 -1.59 -7.19
CA GLY A 148 22.15 -0.46 -6.30
C GLY A 148 20.84 0.27 -5.92
N ASP A 149 19.96 0.49 -6.89
CA ASP A 149 18.65 1.08 -6.66
C ASP A 149 17.77 0.18 -5.78
N ALA A 150 17.80 -1.13 -6.02
CA ALA A 150 17.05 -2.10 -5.22
C ALA A 150 17.52 -2.09 -3.75
N ARG A 151 18.82 -2.12 -3.50
CA ARG A 151 19.42 -2.04 -2.15
C ARG A 151 19.03 -0.73 -1.45
N ARG A 152 19.12 0.41 -2.14
CA ARG A 152 18.72 1.72 -1.60
C ARG A 152 17.26 1.72 -1.19
N ARG A 153 16.34 1.24 -2.03
CA ARG A 153 14.90 1.17 -1.71
C ARG A 153 14.59 0.24 -0.55
N ILE A 154 15.31 -0.86 -0.42
CA ILE A 154 15.19 -1.77 0.74
C ILE A 154 15.63 -1.04 2.01
N GLN A 155 16.73 -0.31 1.96
CA GLN A 155 17.25 0.47 3.07
C GLN A 155 16.28 1.58 3.51
N ASP A 156 15.72 2.32 2.54
CA ASP A 156 14.78 3.44 2.78
C ASP A 156 13.47 2.98 3.45
N GLN A 157 13.14 1.69 3.32
CA GLN A 157 11.95 1.09 3.94
C GLN A 157 12.25 0.30 5.21
N ARG A 158 13.48 0.36 5.75
CA ARG A 158 13.78 -0.27 7.03
C ARG A 158 12.88 0.31 8.13
N GLY A 159 12.25 -0.59 8.89
CA GLY A 159 11.31 -0.23 9.95
C GLY A 159 9.92 0.23 9.47
N ALA A 160 9.66 0.38 8.15
CA ALA A 160 8.35 0.83 7.66
C ALA A 160 7.19 -0.13 7.98
N CYS A 161 7.51 -1.38 8.31
CA CYS A 161 6.56 -2.43 8.70
C CYS A 161 6.82 -2.95 10.12
N ASP A 162 7.41 -2.12 10.99
CA ASP A 162 7.55 -2.48 12.41
C ASP A 162 6.16 -2.59 13.05
N GLU A 163 5.95 -3.64 13.86
CA GLU A 163 4.67 -3.88 14.55
C GLU A 163 4.25 -2.71 15.46
N SER A 164 5.21 -2.03 16.06
CA SER A 164 4.96 -0.88 16.94
C SER A 164 4.21 0.26 16.23
N LEU A 165 4.31 0.36 14.91
CA LEU A 165 3.59 1.34 14.09
C LEU A 165 2.09 1.06 13.99
N PHE A 166 1.66 -0.13 14.39
CA PHE A 166 0.25 -0.57 14.38
C PHE A 166 -0.30 -0.81 15.79
N ALA A 167 0.17 -0.02 16.74
CA ALA A 167 -0.26 -0.13 18.13
C ALA A 167 -1.79 -0.10 18.27
N GLY A 168 -2.34 -1.00 19.09
CA GLY A 168 -3.78 -1.16 19.29
C GLY A 168 -4.49 -1.99 18.21
N LYS A 169 -3.77 -2.56 17.24
CA LYS A 169 -4.28 -3.51 16.26
C LYS A 169 -3.73 -4.92 16.51
N THR A 170 -4.49 -5.93 16.14
CA THR A 170 -3.95 -7.29 16.05
C THR A 170 -3.01 -7.34 14.86
N VAL A 171 -1.74 -7.62 15.08
CA VAL A 171 -0.73 -7.76 14.02
C VAL A 171 -0.41 -9.23 13.81
N ARG A 172 -0.38 -9.65 12.54
CA ARG A 172 0.04 -11.01 12.13
C ARG A 172 1.16 -10.91 11.11
N LYS A 173 2.19 -11.74 11.28
CA LYS A 173 3.29 -11.85 10.32
C LYS A 173 3.11 -13.05 9.43
N LEU A 174 3.35 -12.86 8.14
CA LEU A 174 3.33 -13.86 7.09
C LEU A 174 4.72 -13.92 6.45
N LEU A 175 5.40 -15.03 6.55
CA LEU A 175 6.74 -15.19 6.02
C LEU A 175 6.70 -15.78 4.60
N ASN A 176 7.05 -14.97 3.61
CA ASN A 176 7.09 -15.35 2.20
C ASN A 176 8.52 -15.76 1.77
N THR A 177 8.88 -16.99 1.98
CA THR A 177 10.19 -17.56 1.60
C THR A 177 10.29 -17.97 0.13
N GLY A 178 9.23 -17.75 -0.68
CA GLY A 178 9.20 -18.06 -2.12
C GLY A 178 8.34 -19.28 -2.48
N ASP A 179 7.94 -20.08 -1.50
CA ASP A 179 7.00 -21.18 -1.71
C ASP A 179 5.55 -20.70 -1.55
N ALA A 180 4.80 -20.73 -2.66
CA ALA A 180 3.40 -20.32 -2.72
C ALA A 180 2.52 -21.14 -1.78
N ALA A 181 2.75 -22.45 -1.70
CA ALA A 181 1.96 -23.35 -0.85
C ALA A 181 2.20 -23.06 0.64
N SER A 182 3.41 -22.68 1.02
CA SER A 182 3.72 -22.27 2.39
C SER A 182 3.02 -20.96 2.77
N LEU A 183 3.07 -19.95 1.92
CA LEU A 183 2.37 -18.68 2.19
C LEU A 183 0.85 -18.89 2.26
N LEU A 184 0.33 -19.75 1.40
CA LEU A 184 -1.08 -20.09 1.37
C LEU A 184 -1.55 -20.76 2.66
N ARG A 185 -0.81 -21.76 3.16
CA ARG A 185 -1.13 -22.39 4.46
C ARG A 185 -1.17 -21.37 5.59
N GLN A 186 -0.18 -20.45 5.65
CA GLN A 186 -0.18 -19.39 6.65
C GLN A 186 -1.42 -18.46 6.54
N LEU A 187 -1.86 -18.14 5.32
CA LEU A 187 -3.09 -17.36 5.10
C LEU A 187 -4.32 -18.13 5.59
N GLU A 188 -4.42 -19.43 5.29
CA GLU A 188 -5.54 -20.28 5.70
C GLU A 188 -5.63 -20.49 7.21
N GLU A 189 -4.48 -20.52 7.91
CA GLU A 189 -4.43 -20.66 9.37
C GLU A 189 -4.92 -19.41 10.13
N ILE A 190 -4.88 -18.24 9.49
CA ILE A 190 -5.24 -16.96 10.16
C ILE A 190 -6.58 -16.38 9.70
N LEU A 191 -7.18 -16.95 8.65
CA LEU A 191 -8.52 -16.59 8.15
C LEU A 191 -9.62 -17.07 9.09
#